data_5f1aaeb3d5d476c070eb29d8802bca98
#
_entry.id   5f1aaeb3d5d476c070eb29d8802bca98
#
_cell.length_a   1.000
_cell.length_b   1.000
_cell.length_c   1.000
_cell.angle_alpha   90.00
_cell.angle_beta   90.00
_cell.angle_gamma   90.00
#
_symmetry.space_group_name_H-M   'P 1'
#
loop_
_entity.id
_entity.type
_entity.pdbx_description
1 polymer ?
#
loop_
_entity_poly.entity_id
_entity_poly.type
_entity_poly.pdbx_seq_one_letter_code
_entity_poly.pdbx_strand_id
1 'polypeptide(L)'
;MPPGYLILTLWILFTLALLGWVLLASFSTTKEIFSNKLLDSGLHIENYVKAWVNSNVSTIFFNSLFYAAVSCTLLILICAPAAYALSRFDFVCNKLIQSSLVASMGVPVVMIVLPLFAVVAGLNILNNVSANRATLIFLYIGINVPYTTIFLTTFFANLSRAFEEAAAIDGCPPVKTFWLIMLPMAQPGIVTVTIFNFINIWNEYFISLIFGNSDKVRPVAVGLYSMINSMKYTGDWAGMFSAVVIVFLPTFILYIFLSEKIIAGVTGGGVKG
;
A
#
# COMPACT_ATOMS: atom_id res chain seq x y z
N MET A 1 26.53 23.66 13.98
CA MET A 1 25.69 22.82 13.08
C MET A 1 24.55 23.66 12.54
N PRO A 2 24.19 23.62 11.24
CA PRO A 2 23.04 24.37 10.76
C PRO A 2 21.77 23.89 11.47
N PRO A 3 20.82 24.80 11.78
CA PRO A 3 19.62 24.51 12.61
C PRO A 3 18.78 23.32 12.07
N GLY A 4 18.86 23.05 10.78
CA GLY A 4 18.17 21.91 10.16
C GLY A 4 18.64 20.54 10.68
N TYR A 5 19.93 20.34 10.93
CA TYR A 5 20.42 19.08 11.49
C TYR A 5 19.96 18.85 12.93
N LEU A 6 19.84 19.92 13.72
CA LEU A 6 19.33 19.82 15.09
C LEU A 6 17.86 19.33 15.08
N ILE A 7 17.02 19.95 14.23
CA ILE A 7 15.60 19.56 14.10
C ILE A 7 15.48 18.12 13.65
N LEU A 8 16.23 17.71 12.62
CA LEU A 8 16.22 16.33 12.13
C LEU A 8 16.67 15.33 13.19
N THR A 9 17.74 15.66 13.94
CA THR A 9 18.22 14.78 15.01
C THR A 9 17.18 14.63 16.13
N LEU A 10 16.55 15.71 16.57
CA LEU A 10 15.49 15.67 17.58
C LEU A 10 14.29 14.85 17.08
N TRP A 11 13.90 15.01 15.82
CA TRP A 11 12.82 14.24 15.20
C TRP A 11 13.14 12.74 15.16
N ILE A 12 14.34 12.37 14.76
CA ILE A 12 14.80 10.97 14.72
C ILE A 12 14.78 10.37 16.13
N LEU A 13 15.37 11.07 17.12
CA LEU A 13 15.39 10.60 18.51
C LEU A 13 14.00 10.41 19.08
N PHE A 14 13.08 11.35 18.83
CA PHE A 14 11.69 11.26 19.21
C PHE A 14 10.99 10.05 18.60
N THR A 15 11.17 9.85 17.28
CA THR A 15 10.58 8.71 16.55
C THR A 15 11.12 7.38 17.06
N LEU A 16 12.43 7.27 17.28
CA LEU A 16 13.05 6.06 17.83
C LEU A 16 12.57 5.77 19.27
N ALA A 17 12.41 6.80 20.08
CA ALA A 17 11.88 6.65 21.44
C ALA A 17 10.43 6.13 21.41
N LEU A 18 9.57 6.67 20.53
CA LEU A 18 8.19 6.21 20.38
C LEU A 18 8.11 4.76 19.90
N LEU A 19 8.83 4.42 18.82
CA LEU A 19 8.85 3.06 18.28
C LEU A 19 9.43 2.07 19.30
N GLY A 20 10.52 2.46 19.98
CA GLY A 20 11.12 1.67 21.07
C GLY A 20 10.14 1.43 22.20
N TRP A 21 9.41 2.48 22.62
CA TRP A 21 8.40 2.35 23.67
C TRP A 21 7.26 1.38 23.26
N VAL A 22 6.73 1.51 22.05
CA VAL A 22 5.70 0.58 21.52
C VAL A 22 6.22 -0.86 21.50
N LEU A 23 7.48 -1.06 21.08
CA LEU A 23 8.10 -2.37 21.06
C LEU A 23 8.25 -2.95 22.48
N LEU A 24 8.72 -2.17 23.44
CA LEU A 24 8.83 -2.60 24.84
C LEU A 24 7.46 -2.88 25.46
N ALA A 25 6.46 -2.04 25.19
CA ALA A 25 5.08 -2.23 25.64
C ALA A 25 4.46 -3.52 25.09
N SER A 26 4.82 -3.93 23.87
CA SER A 26 4.30 -5.18 23.29
C SER A 26 4.80 -6.45 24.00
N PHE A 27 5.95 -6.37 24.68
CA PHE A 27 6.49 -7.45 25.51
C PHE A 27 6.16 -7.33 26.98
N SER A 28 5.46 -6.28 27.41
CA SER A 28 5.09 -6.02 28.79
C SER A 28 3.66 -6.48 29.08
N THR A 29 3.29 -6.58 30.35
CA THR A 29 1.89 -6.75 30.75
C THR A 29 1.14 -5.42 30.71
N THR A 30 -0.19 -5.46 30.58
CA THR A 30 -1.03 -4.25 30.63
C THR A 30 -0.81 -3.46 31.93
N LYS A 31 -0.60 -4.14 33.08
CA LYS A 31 -0.33 -3.50 34.37
C LYS A 31 0.99 -2.73 34.37
N GLU A 32 2.03 -3.31 33.80
CA GLU A 32 3.36 -2.68 33.67
C GLU A 32 3.32 -1.43 32.77
N ILE A 33 2.57 -1.48 31.68
CA ILE A 33 2.37 -0.34 30.78
C ILE A 33 1.80 0.86 31.56
N PHE A 34 0.74 0.65 32.36
CA PHE A 34 0.13 1.73 33.10
C PHE A 34 0.92 2.16 34.36
N SER A 35 1.76 1.29 34.91
CA SER A 35 2.64 1.64 36.01
C SER A 35 3.97 2.27 35.60
N ASN A 36 4.21 2.47 34.28
CA ASN A 36 5.48 2.92 33.73
C ASN A 36 6.69 2.06 34.12
N LYS A 37 6.48 0.75 34.28
CA LYS A 37 7.53 -0.22 34.66
C LYS A 37 7.58 -1.32 33.59
N LEU A 38 7.92 -0.93 32.33
CA LEU A 38 7.98 -1.87 31.22
C LEU A 38 9.00 -2.98 31.52
N LEU A 39 8.59 -4.24 31.21
CA LEU A 39 9.40 -5.45 31.37
C LEU A 39 9.80 -5.80 32.83
N ASP A 40 9.12 -5.29 33.84
CA ASP A 40 9.42 -5.57 35.27
C ASP A 40 9.30 -7.06 35.57
N SER A 41 8.33 -7.76 35.00
CA SER A 41 8.13 -9.21 35.15
C SER A 41 8.79 -10.04 34.02
N GLY A 42 9.55 -9.41 33.09
CA GLY A 42 10.24 -10.06 31.99
C GLY A 42 9.56 -9.90 30.63
N LEU A 43 9.99 -10.73 29.64
CA LEU A 43 9.48 -10.69 28.27
C LEU A 43 8.24 -11.56 28.12
N HIS A 44 7.12 -10.98 27.78
CA HIS A 44 5.83 -11.66 27.57
C HIS A 44 5.58 -11.93 26.08
N ILE A 45 6.25 -12.97 25.54
CA ILE A 45 6.08 -13.39 24.13
C ILE A 45 4.66 -13.92 23.88
N GLU A 46 3.99 -14.41 24.91
CA GLU A 46 2.60 -14.86 24.85
C GLU A 46 1.62 -13.79 24.36
N ASN A 47 1.94 -12.50 24.50
CA ASN A 47 1.11 -11.41 23.99
C ASN A 47 0.97 -11.50 22.46
N TYR A 48 2.03 -11.87 21.75
CA TYR A 48 2.03 -12.05 20.29
C TYR A 48 1.17 -13.26 19.89
N VAL A 49 1.26 -14.36 20.64
CA VAL A 49 0.42 -15.55 20.40
C VAL A 49 -1.04 -15.23 20.61
N LYS A 50 -1.36 -14.52 21.72
CA LYS A 50 -2.73 -14.08 22.02
C LYS A 50 -3.27 -13.13 20.94
N ALA A 51 -2.47 -12.14 20.53
CA ALA A 51 -2.85 -11.21 19.45
C ALA A 51 -3.12 -11.96 18.15
N TRP A 52 -2.22 -12.86 17.76
CA TRP A 52 -2.32 -13.60 16.51
C TRP A 52 -3.52 -14.53 16.44
N VAL A 53 -3.79 -15.28 17.52
CA VAL A 53 -4.83 -16.31 17.56
C VAL A 53 -6.14 -15.77 18.12
N ASN A 54 -6.11 -15.23 19.35
CA ASN A 54 -7.35 -14.87 20.06
C ASN A 54 -8.00 -13.59 19.58
N SER A 55 -7.19 -12.64 19.10
CA SER A 55 -7.67 -11.36 18.57
C SER A 55 -7.83 -11.38 17.04
N ASN A 56 -7.74 -12.56 16.40
CA ASN A 56 -7.89 -12.76 14.95
C ASN A 56 -6.95 -11.88 14.08
N VAL A 57 -5.80 -11.45 14.62
CA VAL A 57 -4.82 -10.65 13.86
C VAL A 57 -4.33 -11.42 12.63
N SER A 58 -4.20 -12.75 12.70
CA SER A 58 -3.88 -13.60 11.56
C SER A 58 -4.85 -13.41 10.39
N THR A 59 -6.16 -13.40 10.65
CA THR A 59 -7.18 -13.24 9.59
C THR A 59 -7.08 -11.88 8.91
N ILE A 60 -7.00 -10.79 9.68
CA ILE A 60 -6.89 -9.44 9.11
C ILE A 60 -5.57 -9.23 8.39
N PHE A 61 -4.47 -9.83 8.88
CA PHE A 61 -3.15 -9.78 8.27
C PHE A 61 -3.15 -10.46 6.88
N PHE A 62 -3.64 -11.69 6.81
CA PHE A 62 -3.71 -12.41 5.53
C PHE A 62 -4.72 -11.79 4.55
N ASN A 63 -5.80 -11.19 5.04
CA ASN A 63 -6.70 -10.41 4.19
C ASN A 63 -5.96 -9.22 3.54
N SER A 64 -5.22 -8.43 4.33
CA SER A 64 -4.45 -7.30 3.79
C SER A 64 -3.37 -7.74 2.82
N LEU A 65 -2.65 -8.81 3.14
CA LEU A 65 -1.63 -9.36 2.25
C LEU A 65 -2.25 -9.81 0.91
N PHE A 66 -3.39 -10.49 0.97
CA PHE A 66 -4.13 -10.92 -0.21
C PHE A 66 -4.61 -9.73 -1.05
N TYR A 67 -5.23 -8.72 -0.42
CA TYR A 67 -5.69 -7.52 -1.11
C TYR A 67 -4.53 -6.77 -1.77
N ALA A 68 -3.45 -6.55 -1.04
CA ALA A 68 -2.29 -5.85 -1.57
C ALA A 68 -1.64 -6.63 -2.73
N ALA A 69 -1.42 -7.94 -2.57
CA ALA A 69 -0.81 -8.77 -3.61
C ALA A 69 -1.65 -8.82 -4.89
N VAL A 70 -2.95 -9.10 -4.77
CA VAL A 70 -3.84 -9.21 -5.93
C VAL A 70 -4.02 -7.85 -6.60
N SER A 71 -4.29 -6.79 -5.82
CA SER A 71 -4.50 -5.45 -6.39
C SER A 71 -3.23 -4.91 -7.05
N CYS A 72 -2.05 -5.04 -6.44
CA CYS A 72 -0.79 -4.60 -7.05
C CYS A 72 -0.50 -5.36 -8.35
N THR A 73 -0.71 -6.68 -8.38
CA THR A 73 -0.51 -7.49 -9.60
C THR A 73 -1.44 -7.02 -10.71
N LEU A 74 -2.74 -6.86 -10.43
CA LEU A 74 -3.71 -6.41 -11.42
C LEU A 74 -3.45 -4.97 -11.86
N LEU A 75 -3.04 -4.07 -10.96
CA LEU A 75 -2.63 -2.71 -11.30
C LEU A 75 -1.50 -2.70 -12.32
N ILE A 76 -0.44 -3.48 -12.10
CA ILE A 76 0.67 -3.52 -13.07
C ILE A 76 0.23 -4.12 -14.40
N LEU A 77 -0.55 -5.20 -14.39
CA LEU A 77 -1.06 -5.82 -15.62
C LEU A 77 -1.94 -4.89 -16.46
N ILE A 78 -2.69 -3.99 -15.82
CA ILE A 78 -3.57 -3.04 -16.50
C ILE A 78 -2.81 -1.75 -16.86
N CYS A 79 -2.09 -1.19 -15.88
CA CYS A 79 -1.51 0.15 -16.03
C CYS A 79 -0.21 0.15 -16.84
N ALA A 80 0.62 -0.91 -16.82
CA ALA A 80 1.87 -0.90 -17.56
C ALA A 80 1.67 -0.88 -19.09
N PRO A 81 0.82 -1.73 -19.70
CA PRO A 81 0.55 -1.60 -21.14
C PRO A 81 -0.17 -0.30 -21.48
N ALA A 82 -1.09 0.18 -20.64
CA ALA A 82 -1.77 1.46 -20.85
C ALA A 82 -0.77 2.64 -20.82
N ALA A 83 0.12 2.67 -19.82
CA ALA A 83 1.15 3.69 -19.67
C ALA A 83 2.15 3.68 -20.84
N TYR A 84 2.55 2.49 -21.30
CA TYR A 84 3.39 2.35 -22.47
C TYR A 84 2.71 2.93 -23.72
N ALA A 85 1.45 2.57 -23.96
CA ALA A 85 0.69 3.10 -25.08
C ALA A 85 0.55 4.63 -25.01
N LEU A 86 0.23 5.20 -23.86
CA LEU A 86 0.10 6.64 -23.65
C LEU A 86 1.42 7.40 -23.82
N SER A 87 2.56 6.75 -23.54
CA SER A 87 3.88 7.39 -23.64
C SER A 87 4.52 7.30 -25.02
N ARG A 88 4.16 6.28 -25.84
CA ARG A 88 4.87 5.96 -27.08
C ARG A 88 4.07 6.25 -28.35
N PHE A 89 2.75 6.17 -28.28
CA PHE A 89 1.90 6.29 -29.44
C PHE A 89 1.07 7.56 -29.42
N ASP A 90 1.05 8.27 -30.53
CA ASP A 90 0.15 9.40 -30.76
C ASP A 90 -1.16 8.87 -31.36
N PHE A 91 -2.23 8.94 -30.60
CA PHE A 91 -3.57 8.56 -31.05
C PHE A 91 -4.61 9.58 -30.57
N VAL A 92 -5.78 9.54 -31.20
CA VAL A 92 -6.90 10.43 -30.86
C VAL A 92 -7.24 10.29 -29.38
N CYS A 93 -7.40 11.42 -28.69
CA CYS A 93 -7.69 11.51 -27.25
C CYS A 93 -6.55 11.12 -26.29
N ASN A 94 -5.31 10.83 -26.76
CA ASN A 94 -4.20 10.51 -25.85
C ASN A 94 -4.04 11.58 -24.73
N LYS A 95 -3.94 12.86 -25.11
CA LYS A 95 -3.82 13.97 -24.14
C LYS A 95 -5.04 14.10 -23.23
N LEU A 96 -6.24 13.86 -23.76
CA LEU A 96 -7.47 13.90 -22.98
C LEU A 96 -7.48 12.82 -21.90
N ILE A 97 -7.08 11.58 -22.26
CA ILE A 97 -6.97 10.47 -21.30
C ILE A 97 -5.97 10.81 -20.20
N GLN A 98 -4.76 11.27 -20.56
CA GLN A 98 -3.76 11.64 -19.55
C GLN A 98 -4.26 12.76 -18.64
N SER A 99 -4.88 13.82 -19.21
CA SER A 99 -5.44 14.92 -18.42
C SER A 99 -6.57 14.47 -17.50
N SER A 100 -7.42 13.54 -17.96
CA SER A 100 -8.51 12.96 -17.15
C SER A 100 -7.97 12.13 -15.98
N LEU A 101 -6.91 11.34 -16.21
CA LEU A 101 -6.25 10.59 -15.16
C LEU A 101 -5.64 11.52 -14.10
N VAL A 102 -4.96 12.59 -14.53
CA VAL A 102 -4.41 13.59 -13.60
C VAL A 102 -5.52 14.31 -12.85
N ALA A 103 -6.59 14.72 -13.53
CA ALA A 103 -7.72 15.39 -12.89
C ALA A 103 -8.43 14.49 -11.86
N SER A 104 -8.54 13.18 -12.14
CA SER A 104 -9.16 12.23 -11.21
C SER A 104 -8.38 12.06 -9.90
N MET A 105 -7.05 12.27 -9.89
CA MET A 105 -6.23 12.24 -8.67
C MET A 105 -6.58 13.41 -7.71
N GLY A 106 -7.16 14.49 -8.22
CA GLY A 106 -7.62 15.61 -7.42
C GLY A 106 -8.99 15.41 -6.74
N VAL A 107 -9.71 14.33 -7.07
CA VAL A 107 -11.03 14.05 -6.47
C VAL A 107 -10.84 13.34 -5.12
N PRO A 108 -11.28 13.95 -4.00
CA PRO A 108 -11.18 13.31 -2.69
C PRO A 108 -12.00 12.03 -2.62
N VAL A 109 -11.37 10.93 -2.21
CA VAL A 109 -12.01 9.61 -2.08
C VAL A 109 -13.28 9.67 -1.22
N VAL A 110 -13.27 10.50 -0.17
CA VAL A 110 -14.41 10.69 0.74
C VAL A 110 -15.69 11.15 0.00
N MET A 111 -15.55 11.94 -1.07
CA MET A 111 -16.70 12.45 -1.83
C MET A 111 -17.38 11.36 -2.67
N ILE A 112 -16.62 10.36 -3.12
CA ILE A 112 -17.14 9.30 -4.00
C ILE A 112 -17.60 8.06 -3.24
N VAL A 113 -17.12 7.85 -2.02
CA VAL A 113 -17.37 6.64 -1.24
C VAL A 113 -18.85 6.44 -0.92
N LEU A 114 -19.57 7.49 -0.50
CA LEU A 114 -20.99 7.37 -0.15
C LEU A 114 -21.90 7.04 -1.35
N PRO A 115 -21.81 7.75 -2.51
CA PRO A 115 -22.52 7.37 -3.71
C PRO A 115 -22.18 5.95 -4.17
N LEU A 116 -20.91 5.58 -4.11
CA LEU A 116 -20.44 4.25 -4.50
C LEU A 116 -20.99 3.15 -3.58
N PHE A 117 -21.07 3.42 -2.27
CA PHE A 117 -21.68 2.50 -1.32
C PHE A 117 -23.16 2.26 -1.63
N ALA A 118 -23.91 3.30 -1.99
CA ALA A 118 -25.32 3.16 -2.37
C ALA A 118 -25.48 2.24 -3.59
N VAL A 119 -24.62 2.35 -4.60
CA VAL A 119 -24.61 1.46 -5.78
C VAL A 119 -24.29 0.01 -5.38
N VAL A 120 -23.22 -0.19 -4.63
CA VAL A 120 -22.76 -1.54 -4.23
C VAL A 120 -23.76 -2.22 -3.29
N ALA A 121 -24.35 -1.46 -2.36
CA ALA A 121 -25.41 -1.97 -1.47
C ALA A 121 -26.68 -2.37 -2.25
N GLY A 122 -27.06 -1.59 -3.26
CA GLY A 122 -28.18 -1.91 -4.15
C GLY A 122 -27.99 -3.20 -4.94
N LEU A 123 -26.75 -3.61 -5.19
CA LEU A 123 -26.43 -4.88 -5.85
C LEU A 123 -26.49 -6.11 -4.93
N ASN A 124 -26.68 -5.93 -3.62
CA ASN A 124 -26.73 -6.99 -2.59
C ASN A 124 -25.48 -7.92 -2.55
N ILE A 125 -24.34 -7.46 -3.06
CA ILE A 125 -23.13 -8.27 -3.18
C ILE A 125 -22.31 -8.31 -1.88
N LEU A 126 -22.48 -7.34 -0.98
CA LEU A 126 -21.70 -7.24 0.25
C LEU A 126 -21.94 -8.37 1.25
N ASN A 127 -23.08 -9.06 1.16
CA ASN A 127 -23.43 -10.18 2.05
C ASN A 127 -22.66 -11.47 1.72
N ASN A 128 -22.10 -11.57 0.53
CA ASN A 128 -21.25 -12.69 0.14
C ASN A 128 -19.77 -12.34 0.37
N VAL A 129 -19.06 -13.16 1.14
CA VAL A 129 -17.64 -12.92 1.50
C VAL A 129 -16.75 -12.78 0.27
N SER A 130 -16.92 -13.64 -0.73
CA SER A 130 -16.10 -13.62 -1.95
C SER A 130 -16.40 -12.38 -2.79
N ALA A 131 -17.69 -12.03 -2.94
CA ALA A 131 -18.09 -10.84 -3.68
C ALA A 131 -17.64 -9.56 -2.97
N ASN A 132 -17.72 -9.52 -1.63
CA ASN A 132 -17.22 -8.39 -0.84
C ASN A 132 -15.70 -8.22 -0.99
N ARG A 133 -14.92 -9.31 -0.97
CA ARG A 133 -13.47 -9.28 -1.25
C ARG A 133 -13.17 -8.75 -2.65
N ALA A 134 -13.90 -9.22 -3.66
CA ALA A 134 -13.76 -8.74 -5.03
C ALA A 134 -14.09 -7.26 -5.15
N THR A 135 -15.11 -6.78 -4.45
CA THR A 135 -15.47 -5.35 -4.38
C THR A 135 -14.32 -4.52 -3.81
N LEU A 136 -13.73 -4.93 -2.69
CA LEU A 136 -12.58 -4.21 -2.10
C LEU A 136 -11.39 -4.16 -3.07
N ILE A 137 -11.05 -5.29 -3.72
CA ILE A 137 -9.98 -5.34 -4.73
C ILE A 137 -10.27 -4.39 -5.88
N PHE A 138 -11.50 -4.40 -6.42
CA PHE A 138 -11.90 -3.51 -7.50
C PHE A 138 -11.79 -2.03 -7.12
N LEU A 139 -12.19 -1.68 -5.90
CA LEU A 139 -12.09 -0.30 -5.38
C LEU A 139 -10.62 0.12 -5.21
N TYR A 140 -9.77 -0.75 -4.67
CA TYR A 140 -8.34 -0.47 -4.53
C TYR A 140 -7.67 -0.27 -5.89
N ILE A 141 -8.03 -1.07 -6.88
CA ILE A 141 -7.53 -0.89 -8.25
C ILE A 141 -8.02 0.44 -8.81
N GLY A 142 -9.33 0.70 -8.76
CA GLY A 142 -9.92 1.90 -9.35
C GLY A 142 -9.28 3.20 -8.87
N ILE A 143 -9.02 3.29 -7.57
CA ILE A 143 -8.42 4.48 -6.96
C ILE A 143 -6.92 4.62 -7.29
N ASN A 144 -6.19 3.52 -7.44
CA ASN A 144 -4.76 3.56 -7.71
C ASN A 144 -4.39 3.55 -9.21
N VAL A 145 -5.33 3.25 -10.13
CA VAL A 145 -5.10 3.28 -11.59
C VAL A 145 -4.54 4.63 -12.07
N PRO A 146 -5.12 5.80 -11.71
CA PRO A 146 -4.63 7.07 -12.22
C PRO A 146 -3.17 7.33 -11.87
N TYR A 147 -2.82 7.22 -10.59
CA TYR A 147 -1.45 7.41 -10.11
C TYR A 147 -0.48 6.43 -10.76
N THR A 148 -0.82 5.14 -10.76
CA THR A 148 0.03 4.08 -11.30
C THR A 148 0.28 4.28 -12.80
N THR A 149 -0.76 4.63 -13.56
CA THR A 149 -0.65 4.86 -15.01
C THR A 149 0.21 6.08 -15.31
N ILE A 150 -0.01 7.21 -14.65
CA ILE A 150 0.76 8.45 -14.88
C ILE A 150 2.22 8.26 -14.47
N PHE A 151 2.48 7.61 -13.34
CA PHE A 151 3.84 7.30 -12.91
C PHE A 151 4.59 6.46 -13.95
N LEU A 152 3.98 5.37 -14.40
CA LEU A 152 4.59 4.50 -15.42
C LEU A 152 4.69 5.18 -16.80
N THR A 153 3.73 6.03 -17.18
CA THR A 153 3.79 6.82 -18.43
C THR A 153 5.05 7.71 -18.43
N THR A 154 5.30 8.39 -17.33
CA THR A 154 6.51 9.22 -17.17
C THR A 154 7.77 8.36 -17.21
N PHE A 155 7.76 7.19 -16.58
CA PHE A 155 8.90 6.29 -16.58
C PHE A 155 9.21 5.75 -17.98
N PHE A 156 8.20 5.25 -18.70
CA PHE A 156 8.37 4.80 -20.09
C PHE A 156 8.84 5.94 -21.02
N ALA A 157 8.35 7.15 -20.83
CA ALA A 157 8.76 8.30 -21.63
C ALA A 157 10.27 8.61 -21.52
N ASN A 158 10.88 8.30 -20.38
CA ASN A 158 12.31 8.50 -20.16
C ASN A 158 13.22 7.37 -20.69
N LEU A 159 12.65 6.23 -21.09
CA LEU A 159 13.43 5.15 -21.72
C LEU A 159 13.79 5.54 -23.15
N SER A 160 15.00 5.17 -23.60
CA SER A 160 15.44 5.47 -24.98
C SER A 160 14.59 4.75 -26.03
N ARG A 161 14.18 5.47 -27.06
CA ARG A 161 13.47 4.90 -28.23
C ARG A 161 14.34 3.96 -29.07
N ALA A 162 15.66 4.04 -28.93
CA ALA A 162 16.60 3.16 -29.65
C ALA A 162 16.35 1.67 -29.41
N PHE A 163 15.78 1.29 -28.26
CA PHE A 163 15.41 -0.10 -27.97
C PHE A 163 14.25 -0.58 -28.84
N GLU A 164 13.26 0.28 -29.08
CA GLU A 164 12.11 -0.02 -29.93
C GLU A 164 12.50 -0.03 -31.41
N GLU A 165 13.38 0.91 -31.81
CA GLU A 165 13.93 0.99 -33.17
C GLU A 165 14.77 -0.25 -33.49
N ALA A 166 15.66 -0.69 -32.60
CA ALA A 166 16.43 -1.91 -32.76
C ALA A 166 15.52 -3.15 -32.85
N ALA A 167 14.50 -3.25 -32.00
CA ALA A 167 13.53 -4.32 -32.06
C ALA A 167 12.75 -4.35 -33.42
N ALA A 168 12.43 -3.17 -33.93
CA ALA A 168 11.76 -3.06 -35.24
C ALA A 168 12.66 -3.50 -36.39
N ILE A 169 13.97 -3.17 -36.35
CA ILE A 169 14.96 -3.65 -37.33
C ILE A 169 15.06 -5.18 -37.32
N ASP A 170 14.99 -5.78 -36.11
CA ASP A 170 14.98 -7.24 -35.92
C ASP A 170 13.62 -7.89 -36.27
N GLY A 171 12.65 -7.13 -36.74
CA GLY A 171 11.32 -7.62 -37.15
C GLY A 171 10.42 -7.97 -35.95
N CYS A 172 10.72 -7.49 -34.74
CA CYS A 172 9.91 -7.75 -33.56
C CYS A 172 8.62 -6.89 -33.59
N PRO A 173 7.43 -7.49 -33.51
CA PRO A 173 6.17 -6.72 -33.47
C PRO A 173 6.02 -5.92 -32.18
N PRO A 174 5.30 -4.76 -32.19
CA PRO A 174 5.22 -3.85 -31.05
C PRO A 174 4.75 -4.48 -29.73
N VAL A 175 3.79 -5.41 -29.79
CA VAL A 175 3.31 -6.13 -28.59
C VAL A 175 4.42 -6.99 -27.99
N LYS A 176 5.19 -7.68 -28.83
CA LYS A 176 6.31 -8.49 -28.36
C LYS A 176 7.46 -7.63 -27.85
N THR A 177 7.73 -6.50 -28.48
CA THR A 177 8.68 -5.48 -28.03
C THR A 177 8.31 -4.97 -26.63
N PHE A 178 7.03 -4.70 -26.37
CA PHE A 178 6.58 -4.31 -25.06
C PHE A 178 6.90 -5.37 -23.99
N TRP A 179 6.45 -6.61 -24.19
CA TRP A 179 6.57 -7.65 -23.16
C TRP A 179 8.00 -8.13 -22.92
N LEU A 180 8.83 -8.23 -23.99
CA LEU A 180 10.17 -8.81 -23.89
C LEU A 180 11.29 -7.80 -23.67
N ILE A 181 11.06 -6.52 -24.04
CA ILE A 181 12.11 -5.49 -23.97
C ILE A 181 11.69 -4.36 -23.04
N MET A 182 10.58 -3.67 -23.34
CA MET A 182 10.24 -2.43 -22.65
C MET A 182 9.76 -2.65 -21.23
N LEU A 183 8.96 -3.69 -20.97
CA LEU A 183 8.47 -4.02 -19.64
C LEU A 183 9.61 -4.46 -18.69
N PRO A 184 10.55 -5.34 -19.07
CA PRO A 184 11.73 -5.64 -18.27
C PRO A 184 12.61 -4.41 -18.01
N MET A 185 12.80 -3.55 -19.00
CA MET A 185 13.56 -2.31 -18.81
C MET A 185 12.87 -1.31 -17.88
N ALA A 186 11.54 -1.34 -17.80
CA ALA A 186 10.77 -0.55 -16.87
C ALA A 186 10.72 -1.15 -15.43
N GLN A 187 11.38 -2.29 -15.18
CA GLN A 187 11.38 -2.97 -13.88
C GLN A 187 11.65 -2.04 -12.68
N PRO A 188 12.62 -1.12 -12.70
CA PRO A 188 12.85 -0.22 -11.57
C PRO A 188 11.63 0.65 -11.26
N GLY A 189 10.98 1.20 -12.28
CA GLY A 189 9.75 1.99 -12.13
C GLY A 189 8.56 1.15 -11.65
N ILE A 190 8.42 -0.07 -12.19
CA ILE A 190 7.38 -1.02 -11.78
C ILE A 190 7.54 -1.39 -10.31
N VAL A 191 8.75 -1.73 -9.87
CA VAL A 191 9.03 -2.05 -8.46
C VAL A 191 8.68 -0.86 -7.56
N THR A 192 9.09 0.34 -7.94
CA THR A 192 8.82 1.56 -7.16
C THR A 192 7.33 1.83 -7.02
N VAL A 193 6.56 1.83 -8.12
CA VAL A 193 5.12 2.10 -8.04
C VAL A 193 4.36 0.97 -7.34
N THR A 194 4.84 -0.28 -7.44
CA THR A 194 4.26 -1.42 -6.71
C THR A 194 4.44 -1.25 -5.21
N ILE A 195 5.59 -0.76 -4.74
CA ILE A 195 5.83 -0.48 -3.33
C ILE A 195 4.88 0.61 -2.82
N PHE A 196 4.72 1.71 -3.57
CA PHE A 196 3.78 2.77 -3.19
C PHE A 196 2.33 2.25 -3.15
N ASN A 197 1.90 1.48 -4.14
CA ASN A 197 0.58 0.87 -4.15
C ASN A 197 0.40 -0.10 -2.98
N PHE A 198 1.40 -0.92 -2.67
CA PHE A 198 1.36 -1.82 -1.52
C PHE A 198 1.16 -1.03 -0.22
N ILE A 199 1.96 0.01 0.01
CA ILE A 199 1.87 0.84 1.22
C ILE A 199 0.48 1.50 1.30
N ASN A 200 -0.03 2.05 0.20
CA ASN A 200 -1.35 2.67 0.14
C ASN A 200 -2.47 1.67 0.48
N ILE A 201 -2.47 0.49 -0.15
CA ILE A 201 -3.49 -0.53 0.05
C ILE A 201 -3.38 -1.15 1.45
N TRP A 202 -2.16 -1.38 1.94
CA TRP A 202 -1.93 -1.91 3.28
C TRP A 202 -2.45 -1.00 4.38
N ASN A 203 -2.27 0.31 4.23
CA ASN A 203 -2.71 1.31 5.20
C ASN A 203 -4.12 1.85 4.92
N GLU A 204 -4.80 1.35 3.86
CA GLU A 204 -6.11 1.84 3.51
C GLU A 204 -7.13 1.46 4.60
N TYR A 205 -7.78 2.47 5.15
CA TYR A 205 -8.72 2.33 6.26
C TYR A 205 -10.16 2.70 5.87
N PHE A 206 -10.33 3.80 5.15
CA PHE A 206 -11.62 4.46 5.01
C PHE A 206 -12.61 3.67 4.12
N ILE A 207 -12.13 3.20 2.97
CA ILE A 207 -12.91 2.35 2.06
C ILE A 207 -13.23 1.02 2.75
N SER A 208 -12.22 0.44 3.36
CA SER A 208 -12.35 -0.85 4.04
C SER A 208 -13.30 -0.80 5.23
N LEU A 209 -13.37 0.33 5.94
CA LEU A 209 -14.33 0.53 7.03
C LEU A 209 -15.77 0.51 6.53
N ILE A 210 -16.02 1.09 5.36
CA ILE A 210 -17.36 1.24 4.79
C ILE A 210 -17.82 -0.02 4.06
N PHE A 211 -16.92 -0.64 3.28
CA PHE A 211 -17.26 -1.79 2.43
C PHE A 211 -16.95 -3.15 3.07
N GLY A 212 -16.01 -3.22 4.01
CA GLY A 212 -15.63 -4.46 4.71
C GLY A 212 -16.61 -4.81 5.83
N ASN A 213 -17.77 -5.33 5.49
CA ASN A 213 -18.89 -5.51 6.39
C ASN A 213 -18.79 -6.68 7.38
N SER A 214 -17.76 -7.52 7.30
CA SER A 214 -17.57 -8.66 8.22
C SER A 214 -16.10 -8.86 8.61
N ASP A 215 -15.88 -9.48 9.78
CA ASP A 215 -14.54 -9.78 10.29
C ASP A 215 -13.72 -10.67 9.35
N LYS A 216 -14.40 -11.48 8.52
CA LYS A 216 -13.77 -12.37 7.52
C LYS A 216 -13.13 -11.61 6.35
N VAL A 217 -13.51 -10.35 6.11
CA VAL A 217 -13.03 -9.56 4.96
C VAL A 217 -12.25 -8.32 5.38
N ARG A 218 -12.28 -7.93 6.65
CA ARG A 218 -11.59 -6.72 7.13
C ARG A 218 -10.08 -6.84 6.97
N PRO A 219 -9.41 -5.80 6.44
CA PRO A 219 -7.95 -5.68 6.42
C PRO A 219 -7.41 -5.18 7.77
N VAL A 220 -6.07 -5.13 7.90
CA VAL A 220 -5.37 -4.78 9.15
C VAL A 220 -5.76 -3.43 9.72
N ALA A 221 -5.92 -2.39 8.89
CA ALA A 221 -6.25 -1.04 9.38
C ALA A 221 -7.62 -1.01 10.09
N VAL A 222 -8.63 -1.66 9.53
CA VAL A 222 -9.97 -1.77 10.14
C VAL A 222 -9.96 -2.74 11.33
N GLY A 223 -9.19 -3.83 11.24
CA GLY A 223 -9.06 -4.79 12.32
C GLY A 223 -8.43 -4.17 13.56
N LEU A 224 -7.32 -3.42 13.41
CA LEU A 224 -6.71 -2.67 14.52
C LEU A 224 -7.66 -1.62 15.12
N TYR A 225 -8.40 -0.90 14.29
CA TYR A 225 -9.43 0.04 14.78
C TYR A 225 -10.51 -0.68 15.62
N SER A 226 -10.95 -1.84 15.17
CA SER A 226 -11.90 -2.66 15.93
C SER A 226 -11.33 -3.12 17.27
N MET A 227 -10.04 -3.50 17.31
CA MET A 227 -9.34 -3.83 18.57
C MET A 227 -9.28 -2.64 19.51
N ILE A 228 -8.89 -1.44 19.04
CA ILE A 228 -8.86 -0.22 19.84
C ILE A 228 -10.23 0.06 20.46
N ASN A 229 -11.31 -0.10 19.70
CA ASN A 229 -12.65 0.09 20.24
C ASN A 229 -13.03 -0.98 21.28
N SER A 230 -12.58 -2.22 21.12
CA SER A 230 -12.82 -3.29 22.08
C SER A 230 -12.04 -3.11 23.39
N MET A 231 -10.94 -2.34 23.39
CA MET A 231 -10.13 -2.02 24.57
C MET A 231 -10.95 -1.41 25.71
N LYS A 232 -12.02 -0.68 25.38
CA LYS A 232 -12.95 -0.11 26.37
C LYS A 232 -13.58 -1.19 27.28
N TYR A 233 -13.62 -2.44 26.80
CA TYR A 233 -14.25 -3.57 27.49
C TYR A 233 -13.24 -4.62 27.93
N THR A 234 -12.20 -4.88 27.14
CA THR A 234 -11.22 -5.95 27.41
C THR A 234 -10.01 -5.47 28.21
N GLY A 235 -9.61 -4.22 28.02
CA GLY A 235 -8.44 -3.64 28.68
C GLY A 235 -7.10 -4.30 28.32
N ASP A 236 -7.04 -5.13 27.27
CA ASP A 236 -5.81 -5.85 26.86
C ASP A 236 -4.90 -4.98 25.99
N TRP A 237 -4.23 -4.02 26.63
CA TRP A 237 -3.30 -3.12 25.95
C TRP A 237 -2.03 -3.82 25.46
N ALA A 238 -1.57 -4.81 26.19
CA ALA A 238 -0.40 -5.59 25.80
C ALA A 238 -0.63 -6.33 24.48
N GLY A 239 -1.78 -7.01 24.36
CA GLY A 239 -2.20 -7.66 23.10
C GLY A 239 -2.36 -6.68 21.95
N MET A 240 -2.88 -5.47 22.21
CA MET A 240 -2.99 -4.42 21.20
C MET A 240 -1.62 -3.96 20.68
N PHE A 241 -0.67 -3.65 21.57
CA PHE A 241 0.67 -3.23 21.12
C PHE A 241 1.39 -4.34 20.36
N SER A 242 1.20 -5.61 20.76
CA SER A 242 1.73 -6.75 19.99
C SER A 242 1.10 -6.84 18.60
N ALA A 243 -0.21 -6.61 18.45
CA ALA A 243 -0.87 -6.56 17.15
C ALA A 243 -0.34 -5.41 16.28
N VAL A 244 -0.13 -4.23 16.86
CA VAL A 244 0.46 -3.07 16.16
C VAL A 244 1.84 -3.42 15.61
N VAL A 245 2.71 -4.06 16.41
CA VAL A 245 4.04 -4.49 15.97
C VAL A 245 3.95 -5.50 14.83
N ILE A 246 3.09 -6.52 14.94
CA ILE A 246 2.87 -7.51 13.85
C ILE A 246 2.47 -6.81 12.56
N VAL A 247 1.51 -5.90 12.61
CA VAL A 247 0.98 -5.20 11.43
C VAL A 247 1.99 -4.22 10.84
N PHE A 248 2.86 -3.65 11.65
CA PHE A 248 3.93 -2.75 11.21
C PHE A 248 5.04 -3.48 10.42
N LEU A 249 5.32 -4.76 10.76
CA LEU A 249 6.44 -5.51 10.19
C LEU A 249 6.50 -5.54 8.66
N PRO A 250 5.42 -5.82 7.90
CA PRO A 250 5.52 -5.86 6.43
C PRO A 250 5.96 -4.54 5.82
N THR A 251 5.43 -3.42 6.31
CA THR A 251 5.81 -2.08 5.82
C THR A 251 7.25 -1.76 6.19
N PHE A 252 7.68 -2.13 7.39
CA PHE A 252 9.05 -1.92 7.86
C PHE A 252 10.06 -2.75 7.07
N ILE A 253 9.75 -4.02 6.82
CA ILE A 253 10.56 -4.93 6.01
C ILE A 253 10.69 -4.38 4.58
N LEU A 254 9.58 -4.00 3.96
CA LEU A 254 9.60 -3.40 2.62
C LEU A 254 10.47 -2.15 2.58
N TYR A 255 10.38 -1.27 3.58
CA TYR A 255 11.19 -0.07 3.64
C TYR A 255 12.69 -0.39 3.70
N ILE A 256 13.10 -1.30 4.60
CA ILE A 256 14.52 -1.66 4.74
C ILE A 256 15.10 -2.24 3.44
N PHE A 257 14.40 -3.21 2.84
CA PHE A 257 14.93 -3.91 1.66
C PHE A 257 14.78 -3.14 0.35
N LEU A 258 13.86 -2.18 0.28
CA LEU A 258 13.51 -1.52 -0.97
C LEU A 258 13.75 0.00 -0.96
N SER A 259 14.28 0.56 0.14
CA SER A 259 14.58 2.00 0.25
C SER A 259 15.51 2.49 -0.87
N GLU A 260 16.56 1.74 -1.19
CA GLU A 260 17.46 2.08 -2.29
C GLU A 260 16.77 2.06 -3.64
N LYS A 261 15.87 1.09 -3.88
CA LYS A 261 15.09 1.00 -5.12
C LYS A 261 14.04 2.10 -5.23
N ILE A 262 13.46 2.50 -4.10
CA ILE A 262 12.53 3.66 -4.04
C ILE A 262 13.28 4.92 -4.46
N ILE A 263 14.46 5.17 -3.88
CA ILE A 263 15.28 6.34 -4.21
C ILE A 263 15.70 6.31 -5.68
N ALA A 264 16.19 5.17 -6.17
CA ALA A 264 16.59 5.02 -7.58
C ALA A 264 15.43 5.23 -8.57
N GLY A 265 14.23 4.73 -8.25
CA GLY A 265 13.04 4.90 -9.10
C GLY A 265 12.48 6.32 -9.11
N VAL A 266 12.55 7.02 -7.97
CA VAL A 266 12.11 8.42 -7.87
C VAL A 266 13.13 9.36 -8.52
N THR A 267 14.43 9.14 -8.32
CA THR A 267 15.50 9.97 -8.89
C THR A 267 15.77 9.66 -10.36
N GLY A 268 15.68 8.39 -10.79
CA GLY A 268 15.83 7.98 -12.20
C GLY A 268 14.76 8.56 -13.13
N GLY A 269 13.60 8.93 -12.60
CA GLY A 269 12.56 9.68 -13.33
C GLY A 269 12.77 11.20 -13.37
N GLY A 270 13.68 11.75 -12.56
CA GLY A 270 13.83 13.20 -12.34
C GLY A 270 15.15 13.83 -12.80
N VAL A 271 16.16 13.05 -13.09
CA VAL A 271 17.48 13.61 -13.48
C VAL A 271 17.60 13.67 -14.99
N LYS A 272 17.15 14.79 -15.55
CA LYS A 272 17.78 15.36 -16.75
C LYS A 272 18.95 16.22 -16.25
N GLY A 273 20.18 15.69 -16.35
CA GLY A 273 21.38 16.51 -16.31
C GLY A 273 21.43 17.37 -17.56
#